data_d393822b21aa742384021738ce807f14
#
_entry.id   d393822b21aa742384021738ce807f14
#
_cell.length_a   1.000
_cell.length_b   1.000
_cell.length_c   1.000
_cell.angle_alpha   90.00
_cell.angle_beta   90.00
_cell.angle_gamma   90.00
#
_symmetry.space_group_name_H-M   'P 1'
#
loop_
_entity.id
_entity.type
_entity.pdbx_description
1 polymer ?
#
loop_
_entity_poly.entity_id
_entity_poly.type
_entity_poly.pdbx_seq_one_letter_code
_entity_poly.pdbx_strand_id
1 'polypeptide(L)'
;MNIKSETISKGFVIAGFMNMTVFVFSRFFTNSVIPEFDPVVMSNFGLLMIVLWGLAYISVAKNYHNVKWLVGIFAVEKFIYGFIWIKWMLNNNVSDVFTKDKMAGIFYAIYGVNDWMFFIFFLFVFIRLTKFGNN
;
A
#
# COMPACT_ATOMS: atom_id res chain seq x y z
N MET A 1 -10.24 15.84 -16.29
CA MET A 1 -11.15 15.55 -15.13
C MET A 1 -10.73 16.42 -13.95
N ASN A 2 -11.64 17.27 -13.48
CA ASN A 2 -11.31 18.23 -12.41
C ASN A 2 -11.71 17.64 -11.05
N ILE A 3 -10.83 16.77 -10.50
CA ILE A 3 -11.05 16.17 -9.18
C ILE A 3 -10.75 17.22 -8.11
N LYS A 4 -11.68 17.39 -7.17
CA LYS A 4 -11.54 18.33 -6.06
C LYS A 4 -10.38 17.95 -5.15
N SER A 5 -9.67 18.95 -4.62
CA SER A 5 -8.56 18.75 -3.68
C SER A 5 -8.96 17.92 -2.44
N GLU A 6 -10.17 18.13 -1.94
CA GLU A 6 -10.73 17.35 -0.83
C GLU A 6 -10.83 15.86 -1.15
N THR A 7 -11.23 15.51 -2.37
CA THR A 7 -11.32 14.10 -2.81
C THR A 7 -9.95 13.45 -2.86
N ILE A 8 -8.94 14.18 -3.33
CA ILE A 8 -7.56 13.69 -3.33
C ILE A 8 -7.06 13.49 -1.89
N SER A 9 -7.27 14.46 -1.01
CA SER A 9 -6.92 14.34 0.42
C SER A 9 -7.54 13.10 1.07
N LYS A 10 -8.83 12.85 0.81
CA LYS A 10 -9.50 11.61 1.26
C LYS A 10 -8.85 10.35 0.71
N GLY A 11 -8.38 10.36 -0.53
CA GLY A 11 -7.64 9.24 -1.13
C GLY A 11 -6.37 8.89 -0.35
N PHE A 12 -5.59 9.88 0.10
CA PHE A 12 -4.42 9.67 0.97
C PHE A 12 -4.81 9.02 2.31
N VAL A 13 -5.89 9.50 2.92
CA VAL A 13 -6.38 8.94 4.20
C VAL A 13 -6.83 7.50 4.01
N ILE A 14 -7.57 7.19 2.94
CA ILE A 14 -8.00 5.83 2.63
C ILE A 14 -6.80 4.91 2.40
N ALA A 15 -5.79 5.36 1.63
CA ALA A 15 -4.56 4.60 1.41
C ALA A 15 -3.87 4.26 2.74
N GLY A 16 -3.81 5.22 3.66
CA GLY A 16 -3.24 5.02 4.98
C GLY A 16 -4.02 3.99 5.81
N PHE A 17 -5.34 4.09 5.86
CA PHE A 17 -6.17 3.12 6.57
C PHE A 17 -6.09 1.71 5.96
N MET A 18 -5.96 1.60 4.64
CA MET A 18 -5.74 0.31 3.98
C MET A 18 -4.42 -0.33 4.47
N ASN A 19 -3.35 0.44 4.60
CA ASN A 19 -2.11 -0.07 5.18
C ASN A 19 -2.25 -0.45 6.66
N MET A 20 -3.09 0.26 7.43
CA MET A 20 -3.37 -0.08 8.83
C MET A 20 -4.09 -1.42 8.98
N THR A 21 -4.76 -1.93 7.94
CA THR A 21 -5.39 -3.26 7.97
C THR A 21 -4.40 -4.39 8.22
N VAL A 22 -3.11 -4.14 8.07
CA VAL A 22 -2.04 -5.07 8.46
C VAL A 22 -2.19 -5.49 9.93
N PHE A 23 -2.58 -4.59 10.82
CA PHE A 23 -2.84 -4.95 12.23
C PHE A 23 -3.91 -6.04 12.37
N VAL A 24 -4.94 -6.00 11.54
CA VAL A 24 -6.03 -6.98 11.56
C VAL A 24 -5.55 -8.30 10.96
N PHE A 25 -5.00 -8.30 9.77
CA PHE A 25 -4.57 -9.53 9.07
C PHE A 25 -3.43 -10.23 9.79
N SER A 26 -2.51 -9.48 10.37
CA SER A 26 -1.39 -10.04 11.14
C SER A 26 -1.73 -10.36 12.60
N ARG A 27 -2.94 -10.08 13.05
CA ARG A 27 -3.33 -10.18 14.46
C ARG A 27 -2.30 -9.50 15.37
N PHE A 28 -1.99 -8.23 15.07
CA PHE A 28 -0.95 -7.44 15.74
C PHE A 28 0.42 -8.15 15.73
N PHE A 29 0.86 -8.58 14.53
CA PHE A 29 2.16 -9.25 14.29
C PHE A 29 2.31 -10.63 14.96
N THR A 30 1.22 -11.28 15.32
CA THR A 30 1.22 -12.62 15.91
C THR A 30 0.86 -13.73 14.93
N ASN A 31 0.40 -13.39 13.73
CA ASN A 31 0.09 -14.36 12.68
C ASN A 31 1.36 -14.82 11.98
N SER A 32 1.91 -15.97 12.39
CA SER A 32 3.16 -16.51 11.85
C SER A 32 3.07 -16.99 10.40
N VAL A 33 1.87 -17.21 9.87
CA VAL A 33 1.67 -17.70 8.50
C VAL A 33 2.02 -16.64 7.46
N ILE A 34 1.77 -15.36 7.74
CA ILE A 34 2.12 -14.28 6.80
C ILE A 34 3.62 -14.26 6.52
N PRO A 35 4.53 -14.16 7.51
CA PRO A 35 5.96 -14.18 7.27
C PRO A 35 6.51 -15.53 6.80
N GLU A 36 5.78 -16.63 6.98
CA GLU A 36 6.19 -17.93 6.47
C GLU A 36 6.23 -17.98 4.94
N PHE A 37 5.25 -17.34 4.27
CA PHE A 37 5.15 -17.34 2.81
C PHE A 37 5.97 -16.26 2.11
N ASP A 38 6.40 -15.24 2.82
CA ASP A 38 7.35 -14.23 2.36
C ASP A 38 8.15 -13.69 3.55
N PRO A 39 9.21 -14.39 3.95
CA PRO A 39 9.96 -14.05 5.16
C PRO A 39 10.81 -12.78 5.04
N VAL A 40 10.98 -12.26 3.85
CA VAL A 40 11.75 -11.01 3.61
C VAL A 40 10.84 -9.80 3.65
N VAL A 41 9.89 -9.71 2.71
CA VAL A 41 9.05 -8.52 2.54
C VAL A 41 7.91 -8.50 3.56
N MET A 42 7.31 -9.65 3.86
CA MET A 42 6.19 -9.79 4.79
C MET A 42 6.60 -10.35 6.16
N SER A 43 7.88 -10.17 6.53
CA SER A 43 8.32 -10.32 7.91
C SER A 43 7.57 -9.36 8.84
N ASN A 44 7.59 -9.59 10.14
CA ASN A 44 6.98 -8.65 11.08
C ASN A 44 7.57 -7.23 10.96
N PHE A 45 8.88 -7.13 10.66
CA PHE A 45 9.50 -5.84 10.36
C PHE A 45 8.92 -5.23 9.06
N GLY A 46 8.78 -6.01 8.00
CA GLY A 46 8.20 -5.56 6.74
C GLY A 46 6.74 -5.10 6.91
N LEU A 47 5.95 -5.83 7.68
CA LEU A 47 4.58 -5.45 8.03
C LEU A 47 4.52 -4.13 8.82
N LEU A 48 5.46 -3.93 9.75
CA LEU A 48 5.59 -2.65 10.48
C LEU A 48 5.91 -1.49 9.53
N MET A 49 6.76 -1.71 8.53
CA MET A 49 7.07 -0.69 7.52
C MET A 49 5.84 -0.33 6.69
N ILE A 50 4.97 -1.29 6.35
CA ILE A 50 3.70 -1.01 5.67
C ILE A 50 2.83 -0.07 6.51
N VAL A 51 2.75 -0.30 7.82
CA VAL A 51 2.03 0.59 8.76
C VAL A 51 2.63 2.00 8.75
N LEU A 52 3.96 2.12 8.79
CA LEU A 52 4.64 3.43 8.76
C LEU A 52 4.37 4.18 7.45
N TRP A 53 4.36 3.51 6.30
CA TRP A 53 3.96 4.13 5.04
C TRP A 53 2.51 4.63 5.10
N GLY A 54 1.61 3.86 5.70
CA GLY A 54 0.22 4.28 5.91
C GLY A 54 0.10 5.56 6.75
N LEU A 55 0.88 5.67 7.82
CA LEU A 55 0.97 6.89 8.64
C LEU A 55 1.53 8.06 7.83
N ALA A 56 2.54 7.82 6.98
CA ALA A 56 3.08 8.83 6.10
C ALA A 56 2.03 9.38 5.12
N TYR A 57 1.21 8.53 4.52
CA TYR A 57 0.12 8.97 3.63
C TYR A 57 -0.87 9.87 4.37
N ILE A 58 -1.32 9.46 5.55
CA ILE A 58 -2.27 10.25 6.37
C ILE A 58 -1.65 11.59 6.76
N SER A 59 -0.38 11.61 7.15
CA SER A 59 0.31 12.81 7.62
C SER A 59 0.37 13.93 6.57
N VAL A 60 0.47 13.57 5.29
CA VAL A 60 0.58 14.54 4.19
C VAL A 60 -0.77 14.85 3.53
N ALA A 61 -1.85 14.16 3.90
CA ALA A 61 -3.14 14.22 3.21
C ALA A 61 -3.67 15.64 3.01
N LYS A 62 -3.49 16.51 4.00
CA LYS A 62 -3.94 17.92 3.93
C LYS A 62 -2.96 18.84 3.18
N ASN A 63 -1.68 18.46 3.12
CA ASN A 63 -0.59 19.29 2.58
C ASN A 63 0.10 18.66 1.38
N TYR A 64 -0.50 17.67 0.73
CA TYR A 64 0.10 16.93 -0.36
C TYR A 64 0.59 17.81 -1.53
N HIS A 65 -0.04 18.97 -1.73
CA HIS A 65 0.35 19.95 -2.76
C HIS A 65 1.79 20.46 -2.59
N ASN A 66 2.28 20.54 -1.35
CA ASN A 66 3.59 21.12 -1.01
C ASN A 66 4.70 20.06 -1.04
N VAL A 67 4.36 18.80 -1.22
CA VAL A 67 5.31 17.67 -1.09
C VAL A 67 5.25 16.75 -2.30
N LYS A 68 5.18 17.32 -3.51
CA LYS A 68 5.01 16.56 -4.76
C LYS A 68 6.00 15.42 -4.93
N TRP A 69 7.26 15.62 -4.56
CA TRP A 69 8.29 14.59 -4.68
C TRP A 69 8.06 13.43 -3.72
N LEU A 70 7.55 13.69 -2.52
CA LEU A 70 7.16 12.65 -1.60
C LEU A 70 5.97 11.85 -2.13
N VAL A 71 5.01 12.51 -2.78
CA VAL A 71 3.90 11.83 -3.48
C VAL A 71 4.44 10.91 -4.59
N GLY A 72 5.46 11.36 -5.33
CA GLY A 72 6.16 10.53 -6.31
C GLY A 72 6.81 9.29 -5.66
N ILE A 73 7.43 9.44 -4.50
CA ILE A 73 7.99 8.32 -3.74
C ILE A 73 6.91 7.34 -3.29
N PHE A 74 5.73 7.81 -2.89
CA PHE A 74 4.60 6.94 -2.57
C PHE A 74 4.15 6.10 -3.78
N ALA A 75 4.16 6.67 -4.98
CA ALA A 75 3.88 5.92 -6.20
C ALA A 75 4.95 4.84 -6.44
N VAL A 76 6.23 5.16 -6.27
CA VAL A 76 7.33 4.19 -6.41
C VAL A 76 7.20 3.07 -5.37
N GLU A 77 6.93 3.41 -4.12
CA GLU A 77 6.73 2.42 -3.05
C GLU A 77 5.59 1.44 -3.41
N LYS A 78 4.44 1.96 -3.81
CA LYS A 78 3.29 1.13 -4.23
C LYS A 78 3.60 0.27 -5.46
N PHE A 79 4.34 0.79 -6.41
CA PHE A 79 4.82 0.02 -7.55
C PHE A 79 5.70 -1.15 -7.12
N ILE A 80 6.64 -0.93 -6.20
CA ILE A 80 7.54 -1.98 -5.69
C ILE A 80 6.74 -3.10 -5.03
N TYR A 81 5.81 -2.78 -4.13
CA TYR A 81 4.97 -3.79 -3.49
C TYR A 81 4.05 -4.51 -4.48
N GLY A 82 3.46 -3.79 -5.43
CA GLY A 82 2.64 -4.38 -6.48
C GLY A 82 3.45 -5.34 -7.38
N PHE A 83 4.68 -4.97 -7.73
CA PHE A 83 5.59 -5.82 -8.49
C PHE A 83 5.99 -7.08 -7.71
N ILE A 84 6.35 -6.93 -6.43
CA ILE A 84 6.67 -8.05 -5.55
C ILE A 84 5.48 -9.01 -5.45
N TRP A 85 4.27 -8.49 -5.32
CA TRP A 85 3.06 -9.31 -5.29
C TRP A 85 2.86 -10.13 -6.57
N ILE A 86 3.03 -9.51 -7.75
CA ILE A 86 2.95 -10.24 -9.03
C ILE A 86 3.99 -11.36 -9.06
N LYS A 87 5.23 -11.06 -8.68
CA LYS A 87 6.30 -12.05 -8.63
C LYS A 87 5.97 -13.19 -7.66
N TRP A 88 5.39 -12.85 -6.50
CA TRP A 88 4.95 -13.84 -5.51
C TRP A 88 3.82 -14.72 -6.07
N MET A 89 2.82 -14.12 -6.71
CA MET A 89 1.68 -14.85 -7.31
C MET A 89 2.10 -15.80 -8.44
N LEU A 90 3.16 -15.49 -9.16
CA LEU A 90 3.71 -16.37 -10.21
C LEU A 90 4.46 -17.58 -9.64
N ASN A 91 4.96 -17.50 -8.42
CA ASN A 91 5.79 -18.53 -7.79
C ASN A 91 5.12 -19.28 -6.63
N ASN A 92 3.94 -18.86 -6.21
CA ASN A 92 3.22 -19.42 -5.07
C ASN A 92 1.75 -19.61 -5.39
N ASN A 93 1.07 -20.40 -4.56
CA ASN A 93 -0.37 -20.63 -4.67
C ASN A 93 -1.09 -20.05 -3.45
N VAL A 94 -1.99 -19.12 -3.67
CA VAL A 94 -2.80 -18.51 -2.60
C VAL A 94 -3.60 -19.57 -1.84
N SER A 95 -4.05 -20.64 -2.50
CA SER A 95 -4.79 -21.73 -1.84
C SER A 95 -3.99 -22.37 -0.70
N ASP A 96 -2.67 -22.47 -0.85
CA ASP A 96 -1.81 -23.05 0.18
C ASP A 96 -1.76 -22.16 1.44
N VAL A 97 -1.81 -20.85 1.24
CA VAL A 97 -1.91 -19.90 2.36
C VAL A 97 -3.25 -20.03 3.07
N PHE A 98 -4.35 -20.10 2.30
CA PHE A 98 -5.70 -20.26 2.84
C PHE A 98 -5.87 -21.55 3.66
N THR A 99 -5.20 -22.64 3.27
CA THR A 99 -5.26 -23.90 4.03
C THR A 99 -4.61 -23.80 5.39
N LYS A 100 -3.62 -22.91 5.55
CA LYS A 100 -2.93 -22.68 6.82
C LYS A 100 -3.61 -21.63 7.69
N ASP A 101 -4.00 -20.52 7.11
CA ASP A 101 -4.67 -19.42 7.82
C ASP A 101 -5.51 -18.57 6.85
N LYS A 102 -6.77 -18.41 7.18
CA LYS A 102 -7.74 -17.69 6.35
C LYS A 102 -7.40 -16.20 6.23
N MET A 103 -6.98 -15.56 7.32
CA MET A 103 -6.62 -14.13 7.32
C MET A 103 -5.36 -13.88 6.48
N ALA A 104 -4.35 -14.74 6.61
CA ALA A 104 -3.16 -14.68 5.75
C ALA A 104 -3.51 -14.90 4.28
N GLY A 105 -4.40 -15.85 3.98
CA GLY A 105 -4.88 -16.12 2.62
C GLY A 105 -5.55 -14.88 2.00
N ILE A 106 -6.44 -14.23 2.72
CA ILE A 106 -7.09 -12.99 2.28
C ILE A 106 -6.04 -11.89 2.06
N PHE A 107 -5.09 -11.74 2.98
CA PHE A 107 -4.01 -10.76 2.87
C PHE A 107 -3.24 -10.93 1.56
N TYR A 108 -2.72 -12.13 1.27
CA TYR A 108 -1.97 -12.40 0.03
C TYR A 108 -2.83 -12.28 -1.22
N ALA A 109 -4.13 -12.55 -1.15
CA ALA A 109 -5.03 -12.40 -2.30
C ALA A 109 -5.23 -10.93 -2.71
N ILE A 110 -5.22 -10.00 -1.75
CA ILE A 110 -5.69 -8.63 -1.98
C ILE A 110 -4.60 -7.55 -1.90
N TYR A 111 -3.47 -7.77 -1.21
CA TYR A 111 -2.54 -6.67 -0.95
C TYR A 111 -1.96 -6.07 -2.24
N GLY A 112 -1.68 -6.88 -3.23
CA GLY A 112 -1.15 -6.40 -4.50
C GLY A 112 -2.16 -5.64 -5.34
N VAL A 113 -3.43 -6.04 -5.34
CA VAL A 113 -4.52 -5.29 -5.99
C VAL A 113 -4.64 -3.90 -5.36
N ASN A 114 -4.61 -3.83 -4.03
CA ASN A 114 -4.59 -2.58 -3.29
C ASN A 114 -3.39 -1.70 -3.68
N ASP A 115 -2.18 -2.28 -3.75
CA ASP A 115 -0.97 -1.53 -4.07
C ASP A 115 -0.98 -1.02 -5.51
N TRP A 116 -1.44 -1.80 -6.49
CA TRP A 116 -1.60 -1.33 -7.86
C TRP A 116 -2.62 -0.21 -7.99
N MET A 117 -3.74 -0.29 -7.28
CA MET A 117 -4.76 0.75 -7.28
C MET A 117 -4.21 2.07 -6.72
N PHE A 118 -3.49 2.02 -5.59
CA PHE A 118 -2.89 3.23 -5.01
C PHE A 118 -1.63 3.69 -5.75
N PHE A 119 -0.92 2.81 -6.43
CA PHE A 119 0.12 3.24 -7.38
C PHE A 119 -0.46 4.17 -8.45
N ILE A 120 -1.56 3.77 -9.09
CA ILE A 120 -2.23 4.60 -10.10
C ILE A 120 -2.70 5.93 -9.48
N PHE A 121 -3.28 5.87 -8.28
CA PHE A 121 -3.73 7.06 -7.57
C PHE A 121 -2.57 8.05 -7.28
N PHE A 122 -1.49 7.60 -6.66
CA PHE A 122 -0.35 8.47 -6.33
C PHE A 122 0.36 8.97 -7.59
N LEU A 123 0.50 8.14 -8.61
CA LEU A 123 1.06 8.55 -9.90
C LEU A 123 0.22 9.66 -10.56
N PHE A 124 -1.10 9.49 -10.56
CA PHE A 124 -2.01 10.51 -11.05
C PHE A 124 -1.84 11.84 -10.30
N VAL A 125 -1.80 11.81 -8.97
CA VAL A 125 -1.62 13.01 -8.15
C VAL A 125 -0.27 13.66 -8.42
N PHE A 126 0.80 12.87 -8.51
CA PHE A 126 2.15 13.36 -8.81
C PHE A 126 2.22 14.07 -10.17
N ILE A 127 1.67 13.45 -11.21
CA ILE A 127 1.63 14.05 -12.57
C ILE A 127 0.82 15.35 -12.52
N ARG A 128 -0.32 15.37 -11.85
CA ARG A 128 -1.14 16.57 -11.69
C ARG A 128 -0.37 17.70 -11.01
N LEU A 129 0.31 17.43 -9.91
CA LEU A 129 1.11 18.42 -9.19
C LEU A 129 2.29 18.92 -10.02
N THR A 130 2.86 18.09 -10.88
CA THR A 130 3.97 18.47 -11.76
C THR A 130 3.49 19.37 -12.89
N LYS A 131 2.33 19.08 -13.48
CA LYS A 131 1.80 19.87 -14.62
C LYS A 131 1.15 21.18 -14.21
N PHE A 132 0.49 21.23 -13.07
CA PHE A 132 -0.33 22.38 -12.65
C PHE A 132 0.20 23.10 -11.41
N GLY A 133 1.27 22.63 -10.80
CA GLY A 133 1.90 23.22 -9.62
C GLY A 133 2.91 24.34 -9.92
N ASN A 134 3.08 24.71 -11.17
CA ASN A 134 4.01 25.75 -11.64
C ASN A 134 3.30 27.08 -11.97
N ASN A 135 2.08 27.30 -11.49
CA ASN A 135 1.38 28.58 -11.62
C ASN A 135 1.28 29.28 -10.28
#